data_55ae652bfc81264e9e6479c4cca8d692
#
_entry.id   55ae652bfc81264e9e6479c4cca8d692
#
_cell.length_a   1.000
_cell.length_b   1.000
_cell.length_c   1.000
_cell.angle_alpha   90.00
_cell.angle_beta   90.00
_cell.angle_gamma   90.00
#
_symmetry.space_group_name_H-M   'P 1'
#
loop_
_entity.id
_entity.type
_entity.pdbx_description
1 polymer ?
#
loop_
_entity_poly.entity_id
_entity_poly.type
_entity_poly.pdbx_seq_one_letter_code
_entity_poly.pdbx_strand_id
1 'polypeptide(L)'
;MKFAWNEIKYQPKKFILIEVLIVIMMFMVIFLSGLTNGLGRINTAQIENFGEVQYILSKDSEGVIPFSNFTSQNVTEIEALALENSFGLVIQRSSLIKEGEDSTQDVTFFAMDHLNKVVGKVETMDYSLEKLGNQEVVLDESYKEKGIAVGDTIQDKASKESLTVVAFAKNAKSVSYTHLRAH
;
A
#
# COMPACT_ATOMS: atom_id res chain seq x y z
N MET A 1 -12.51 -25.74 48.67
CA MET A 1 -13.34 -25.53 47.47
C MET A 1 -14.83 -25.31 47.75
N LYS A 2 -15.45 -25.92 48.75
CA LYS A 2 -16.88 -25.72 49.04
C LYS A 2 -17.25 -24.29 49.46
N PHE A 3 -16.34 -23.56 50.11
CA PHE A 3 -16.60 -22.18 50.57
C PHE A 3 -16.67 -21.21 49.35
N ALA A 4 -15.74 -21.27 48.40
CA ALA A 4 -15.75 -20.42 47.21
C ALA A 4 -17.01 -20.63 46.35
N TRP A 5 -17.46 -21.88 46.20
CA TRP A 5 -18.69 -22.22 45.50
C TRP A 5 -19.95 -21.67 46.15
N ASN A 6 -20.00 -21.67 47.48
CA ASN A 6 -21.12 -21.09 48.23
C ASN A 6 -21.14 -19.57 48.14
N GLU A 7 -19.97 -18.92 48.11
CA GLU A 7 -19.87 -17.47 48.00
C GLU A 7 -20.33 -16.99 46.62
N ILE A 8 -19.98 -17.70 45.52
CA ILE A 8 -20.49 -17.44 44.19
C ILE A 8 -22.02 -17.54 44.14
N LYS A 9 -22.61 -18.52 44.80
CA LYS A 9 -24.08 -18.70 44.87
C LYS A 9 -24.76 -17.60 45.68
N TYR A 10 -24.09 -17.05 46.67
CA TYR A 10 -24.68 -16.03 47.54
C TYR A 10 -24.67 -14.62 46.94
N GLN A 11 -23.68 -14.32 46.06
CA GLN A 11 -23.56 -13.02 45.39
C GLN A 11 -23.33 -13.14 43.86
N PRO A 12 -24.24 -13.78 43.12
CA PRO A 12 -24.02 -14.11 41.73
C PRO A 12 -23.80 -12.85 40.84
N LYS A 13 -24.49 -11.75 41.17
CA LYS A 13 -24.36 -10.48 40.41
C LYS A 13 -22.94 -9.92 40.44
N LYS A 14 -22.21 -10.07 41.53
CA LYS A 14 -20.86 -9.59 41.72
C LYS A 14 -19.86 -10.40 40.88
N PHE A 15 -20.02 -11.72 40.89
CA PHE A 15 -19.17 -12.64 40.13
C PHE A 15 -19.42 -12.49 38.62
N ILE A 16 -20.68 -12.38 38.19
CA ILE A 16 -21.02 -12.14 36.78
C ILE A 16 -20.41 -10.84 36.30
N LEU A 17 -20.44 -9.77 37.09
CA LEU A 17 -19.85 -8.48 36.71
C LEU A 17 -18.32 -8.59 36.49
N ILE A 18 -17.63 -9.33 37.39
CA ILE A 18 -16.18 -9.57 37.26
C ILE A 18 -15.89 -10.43 36.03
N GLU A 19 -16.68 -11.49 35.83
CA GLU A 19 -16.52 -12.37 34.66
C GLU A 19 -16.70 -11.63 33.36
N VAL A 20 -17.73 -10.81 33.23
CA VAL A 20 -17.98 -9.94 32.06
C VAL A 20 -16.80 -9.00 31.83
N LEU A 21 -16.25 -8.41 32.88
CA LEU A 21 -15.10 -7.51 32.77
C LEU A 21 -13.86 -8.26 32.26
N ILE A 22 -13.60 -9.46 32.76
CA ILE A 22 -12.48 -10.29 32.27
C ILE A 22 -12.68 -10.68 30.80
N VAL A 23 -13.90 -11.06 30.42
CA VAL A 23 -14.22 -11.39 29.01
C VAL A 23 -14.01 -10.20 28.09
N ILE A 24 -14.44 -8.99 28.48
CA ILE A 24 -14.22 -7.77 27.72
C ILE A 24 -12.72 -7.46 27.58
N MET A 25 -11.94 -7.61 28.65
CA MET A 25 -10.49 -7.41 28.59
C MET A 25 -9.81 -8.40 27.65
N MET A 26 -10.16 -9.69 27.74
CA MET A 26 -9.65 -10.71 26.81
C MET A 26 -10.03 -10.42 25.37
N PHE A 27 -11.28 -10.04 25.13
CA PHE A 27 -11.75 -9.65 23.79
C PHE A 27 -10.94 -8.48 23.24
N MET A 28 -10.70 -7.44 24.04
CA MET A 28 -9.90 -6.28 23.62
C MET A 28 -8.47 -6.66 23.23
N VAL A 29 -7.83 -7.53 24.01
CA VAL A 29 -6.47 -7.99 23.71
C VAL A 29 -6.42 -8.76 22.38
N ILE A 30 -7.35 -9.68 22.17
CA ILE A 30 -7.43 -10.47 20.93
C ILE A 30 -7.77 -9.57 19.75
N PHE A 31 -8.72 -8.65 19.92
CA PHE A 31 -9.12 -7.71 18.88
C PHE A 31 -7.97 -6.80 18.46
N LEU A 32 -7.26 -6.17 19.41
CA LEU A 32 -6.11 -5.33 19.14
C LEU A 32 -4.97 -6.10 18.47
N SER A 33 -4.69 -7.32 18.93
CA SER A 33 -3.69 -8.18 18.30
C SER A 33 -4.06 -8.53 16.86
N GLY A 34 -5.31 -8.87 16.61
CA GLY A 34 -5.82 -9.14 15.27
C GLY A 34 -5.75 -7.91 14.35
N LEU A 35 -6.12 -6.73 14.87
CA LEU A 35 -6.07 -5.48 14.15
C LEU A 35 -4.63 -5.11 13.77
N THR A 36 -3.69 -5.22 14.72
CA THR A 36 -2.26 -4.93 14.48
C THR A 36 -1.67 -5.84 13.42
N ASN A 37 -1.95 -7.14 13.49
CA ASN A 37 -1.50 -8.10 12.47
C ASN A 37 -2.16 -7.85 11.11
N GLY A 38 -3.45 -7.50 11.10
CA GLY A 38 -4.17 -7.18 9.87
C GLY A 38 -3.61 -5.94 9.16
N LEU A 39 -3.38 -4.86 9.91
CA LEU A 39 -2.79 -3.62 9.36
C LEU A 39 -1.34 -3.82 8.90
N GLY A 40 -0.56 -4.60 9.65
CA GLY A 40 0.80 -4.96 9.25
C GLY A 40 0.83 -5.65 7.89
N ARG A 41 -0.03 -6.65 7.68
CA ARG A 41 -0.12 -7.39 6.40
C ARG A 41 -0.56 -6.54 5.22
N ILE A 42 -1.41 -5.54 5.42
CA ILE A 42 -1.82 -4.62 4.34
C ILE A 42 -0.64 -3.78 3.87
N ASN A 43 0.19 -3.30 4.79
CA ASN A 43 1.34 -2.46 4.46
C ASN A 43 2.48 -3.24 3.79
N THR A 44 2.73 -4.48 4.21
CA THR A 44 3.82 -5.31 3.66
C THR A 44 3.45 -5.97 2.33
N ALA A 45 2.18 -6.28 2.11
CA ALA A 45 1.75 -6.96 0.90
C ALA A 45 1.99 -6.17 -0.39
N GLN A 46 2.06 -4.85 -0.31
CA GLN A 46 2.41 -4.00 -1.47
C GLN A 46 3.88 -4.16 -1.87
N ILE A 47 4.75 -4.39 -0.89
CA ILE A 47 6.19 -4.56 -1.06
C ILE A 47 6.54 -6.00 -1.39
N GLU A 48 5.81 -6.97 -0.84
CA GLU A 48 5.97 -8.40 -1.13
C GLU A 48 5.73 -8.74 -2.61
N ASN A 49 4.97 -7.91 -3.34
CA ASN A 49 4.76 -8.08 -4.78
C ASN A 49 6.04 -7.93 -5.61
N PHE A 50 7.08 -7.27 -5.07
CA PHE A 50 8.38 -7.15 -5.74
C PHE A 50 9.27 -8.39 -5.59
N GLY A 51 8.90 -9.35 -4.75
CA GLY A 51 9.66 -10.57 -4.52
C GLY A 51 10.84 -10.36 -3.58
N GLU A 52 11.89 -11.16 -3.80
CA GLU A 52 13.14 -11.06 -3.03
C GLU A 52 13.98 -9.90 -3.56
N VAL A 53 13.77 -8.71 -3.03
CA VAL A 53 14.54 -7.51 -3.36
C VAL A 53 15.20 -6.94 -2.11
N GLN A 54 16.31 -6.25 -2.30
CA GLN A 54 16.97 -5.48 -1.26
C GLN A 54 16.70 -4.00 -1.48
N TYR A 55 16.35 -3.29 -0.42
CA TYR A 55 16.07 -1.86 -0.48
C TYR A 55 17.27 -1.07 -0.01
N ILE A 56 17.70 -0.10 -0.82
CA ILE A 56 18.61 0.95 -0.39
C ILE A 56 17.74 2.09 0.10
N LEU A 57 17.90 2.47 1.36
CA LEU A 57 17.11 3.53 1.99
C LEU A 57 18.04 4.62 2.51
N SER A 58 17.53 5.85 2.58
CA SER A 58 18.27 6.94 3.23
C SER A 58 18.44 6.65 4.72
N LYS A 59 19.55 7.08 5.29
CA LYS A 59 19.86 6.88 6.72
C LYS A 59 18.77 7.42 7.64
N ASP A 60 18.18 8.54 7.26
CA ASP A 60 17.18 9.25 8.06
C ASP A 60 15.80 8.60 8.02
N SER A 61 15.60 7.58 7.17
CA SER A 61 14.33 6.85 7.05
C SER A 61 14.10 5.84 8.18
N GLU A 62 15.11 5.56 9.00
CA GLU A 62 15.04 4.56 10.08
C GLU A 62 14.51 3.17 9.62
N GLY A 63 14.77 2.84 8.36
CA GLY A 63 14.30 1.59 7.74
C GLY A 63 12.84 1.62 7.24
N VAL A 64 12.20 2.77 7.27
CA VAL A 64 10.82 2.93 6.79
C VAL A 64 10.82 3.44 5.35
N ILE A 65 10.42 2.61 4.39
CA ILE A 65 10.49 2.91 2.95
C ILE A 65 9.81 4.23 2.58
N PRO A 66 8.56 4.54 3.01
CA PRO A 66 7.91 5.81 2.66
C PRO A 66 8.60 7.07 3.19
N PHE A 67 9.53 6.95 4.12
CA PHE A 67 10.29 8.08 4.67
C PHE A 67 11.67 8.23 4.04
N SER A 68 12.05 7.29 3.16
CA SER A 68 13.32 7.36 2.46
C SER A 68 13.27 8.41 1.36
N ASN A 69 14.14 9.41 1.46
CA ASN A 69 14.31 10.45 0.47
C ASN A 69 15.76 10.50 0.04
N PHE A 70 15.98 10.57 -1.28
CA PHE A 70 17.27 10.74 -1.88
C PHE A 70 17.34 12.08 -2.62
N THR A 71 18.46 12.77 -2.46
CA THR A 71 18.79 13.92 -3.30
C THR A 71 19.31 13.42 -4.65
N SER A 72 19.30 14.28 -5.68
CA SER A 72 19.86 13.93 -6.99
C SER A 72 21.33 13.50 -6.90
N GLN A 73 22.10 14.06 -5.95
CA GLN A 73 23.46 13.66 -5.71
C GLN A 73 23.56 12.23 -5.17
N ASN A 74 22.71 11.85 -4.20
CA ASN A 74 22.68 10.48 -3.67
C ASN A 74 22.30 9.46 -4.75
N VAL A 75 21.35 9.81 -5.62
CA VAL A 75 20.95 8.96 -6.75
C VAL A 75 22.15 8.72 -7.67
N THR A 76 22.88 9.78 -8.06
CA THR A 76 24.09 9.67 -8.89
C THR A 76 25.18 8.79 -8.23
N GLU A 77 25.38 8.92 -6.93
CA GLU A 77 26.33 8.09 -6.18
C GLU A 77 25.91 6.61 -6.17
N ILE A 78 24.61 6.32 -6.01
CA ILE A 78 24.09 4.94 -6.05
C ILE A 78 24.22 4.36 -7.46
N GLU A 79 23.89 5.12 -8.51
CA GLU A 79 24.06 4.72 -9.90
C GLU A 79 25.52 4.41 -10.25
N ALA A 80 26.46 5.20 -9.69
CA ALA A 80 27.90 4.97 -9.86
C ALA A 80 28.39 3.63 -9.27
N LEU A 81 27.65 3.03 -8.35
CA LEU A 81 27.95 1.69 -7.83
C LEU A 81 27.67 0.59 -8.85
N ALA A 82 27.02 0.91 -9.98
CA ALA A 82 26.69 0.00 -11.09
C ALA A 82 26.10 -1.34 -10.62
N LEU A 83 25.17 -1.27 -9.67
CA LEU A 83 24.50 -2.44 -9.11
C LEU A 83 23.66 -3.13 -10.18
N GLU A 84 23.95 -4.40 -10.44
CA GLU A 84 23.18 -5.18 -11.38
C GLU A 84 21.71 -5.32 -10.91
N ASN A 85 20.78 -5.20 -11.85
CA ASN A 85 19.34 -5.33 -11.58
C ASN A 85 18.77 -4.33 -10.55
N SER A 86 19.41 -3.18 -10.36
CA SER A 86 18.84 -2.08 -9.58
C SER A 86 17.81 -1.28 -10.39
N PHE A 87 16.85 -0.68 -9.69
CA PHE A 87 15.88 0.25 -10.26
C PHE A 87 15.45 1.26 -9.20
N GLY A 88 15.10 2.45 -9.65
CA GLY A 88 14.54 3.50 -8.79
C GLY A 88 13.05 3.25 -8.55
N LEU A 89 12.62 3.44 -7.31
CA LEU A 89 11.23 3.37 -6.91
C LEU A 89 10.84 4.63 -6.17
N VAL A 90 9.82 5.33 -6.63
CA VAL A 90 9.19 6.43 -5.92
C VAL A 90 7.79 6.00 -5.51
N ILE A 91 7.49 6.14 -4.22
CA ILE A 91 6.16 5.88 -3.65
C ILE A 91 5.55 7.22 -3.27
N GLN A 92 4.46 7.59 -3.95
CA GLN A 92 3.77 8.85 -3.71
C GLN A 92 2.30 8.60 -3.42
N ARG A 93 1.82 9.14 -2.29
CA ARG A 93 0.40 9.19 -1.98
C ARG A 93 -0.20 10.45 -2.57
N SER A 94 -1.31 10.30 -3.27
CA SER A 94 -2.04 11.40 -3.89
C SER A 94 -3.53 11.11 -3.94
N SER A 95 -4.27 11.96 -4.63
CA SER A 95 -5.68 11.77 -4.92
C SER A 95 -5.92 11.97 -6.40
N LEU A 96 -6.71 11.11 -7.00
CA LEU A 96 -7.13 11.20 -8.39
C LEU A 96 -8.44 11.93 -8.52
N ILE A 97 -8.57 12.70 -9.59
CA ILE A 97 -9.82 13.29 -10.05
C ILE A 97 -10.04 12.79 -11.47
N LYS A 98 -11.19 12.17 -11.74
CA LYS A 98 -11.57 11.85 -13.11
C LYS A 98 -12.02 13.13 -13.81
N GLU A 99 -11.60 13.31 -15.03
CA GLU A 99 -11.97 14.48 -15.83
C GLU A 99 -13.51 14.58 -15.96
N GLY A 100 -14.06 15.72 -15.55
CA GLY A 100 -15.52 15.97 -15.53
C GLY A 100 -16.24 15.53 -14.25
N GLU A 101 -15.54 15.03 -13.24
CA GLU A 101 -16.09 14.68 -11.94
C GLU A 101 -15.40 15.48 -10.81
N ASP A 102 -16.17 15.81 -9.77
CA ASP A 102 -15.62 16.48 -8.57
C ASP A 102 -15.17 15.49 -7.48
N SER A 103 -15.39 14.19 -7.71
CA SER A 103 -15.06 13.15 -6.74
C SER A 103 -13.56 12.85 -6.73
N THR A 104 -12.96 12.90 -5.55
CA THR A 104 -11.54 12.54 -5.33
C THR A 104 -11.41 11.11 -4.86
N GLN A 105 -10.45 10.37 -5.41
CA GLN A 105 -10.12 8.99 -5.03
C GLN A 105 -8.67 8.93 -4.55
N ASP A 106 -8.46 8.44 -3.34
CA ASP A 106 -7.10 8.27 -2.82
C ASP A 106 -6.35 7.18 -3.58
N VAL A 107 -5.09 7.44 -3.88
CA VAL A 107 -4.21 6.55 -4.65
C VAL A 107 -2.80 6.57 -4.07
N THR A 108 -2.11 5.45 -4.20
CA THR A 108 -0.67 5.37 -4.00
C THR A 108 -0.02 5.02 -5.33
N PHE A 109 0.77 5.94 -5.86
CA PHE A 109 1.56 5.73 -7.07
C PHE A 109 2.89 5.06 -6.75
N PHE A 110 3.21 4.05 -7.52
CA PHE A 110 4.53 3.45 -7.60
C PHE A 110 5.13 3.82 -8.96
N ALA A 111 6.00 4.80 -8.95
CA ALA A 111 6.72 5.22 -10.15
C ALA A 111 8.09 4.55 -10.19
N MET A 112 8.42 3.92 -11.30
CA MET A 112 9.66 3.17 -11.48
C MET A 112 10.31 3.53 -12.80
N ASP A 113 11.64 3.54 -12.84
CA ASP A 113 12.44 3.78 -14.05
C ASP A 113 12.51 2.54 -14.96
N HIS A 114 12.47 1.35 -14.40
CA HIS A 114 12.57 0.07 -15.11
C HIS A 114 11.46 -0.90 -14.69
N LEU A 115 10.25 -0.70 -15.22
CA LEU A 115 9.09 -1.54 -14.94
C LEU A 115 9.30 -3.02 -15.33
N ASN A 116 10.10 -3.29 -16.36
CA ASN A 116 10.40 -4.64 -16.84
C ASN A 116 11.12 -5.53 -15.82
N LYS A 117 11.84 -4.94 -14.86
CA LYS A 117 12.57 -5.70 -13.82
C LYS A 117 11.66 -6.17 -12.67
N VAL A 118 10.49 -5.60 -12.54
CA VAL A 118 9.57 -5.80 -11.40
C VAL A 118 8.36 -6.67 -11.78
N VAL A 119 8.12 -6.83 -13.07
CA VAL A 119 6.85 -7.28 -13.67
C VAL A 119 6.44 -8.73 -13.39
N GLY A 120 7.27 -9.55 -12.76
CA GLY A 120 6.97 -10.97 -12.61
C GLY A 120 5.76 -11.33 -11.74
N LYS A 121 5.16 -10.36 -11.02
CA LYS A 121 4.10 -10.64 -10.04
C LYS A 121 2.86 -9.75 -10.13
N VAL A 122 2.86 -8.73 -10.98
CA VAL A 122 1.70 -7.88 -11.20
C VAL A 122 0.90 -8.44 -12.37
N GLU A 123 -0.22 -9.08 -12.06
CA GLU A 123 -1.15 -9.57 -13.09
C GLU A 123 -1.93 -8.39 -13.64
N THR A 124 -1.56 -7.93 -14.83
CA THR A 124 -2.39 -7.02 -15.63
C THR A 124 -3.27 -7.81 -16.56
N MET A 125 -4.53 -7.35 -16.73
CA MET A 125 -5.41 -7.92 -17.75
C MET A 125 -5.02 -7.33 -19.10
N ASP A 126 -4.50 -8.17 -19.99
CA ASP A 126 -4.21 -7.87 -21.40
C ASP A 126 -3.23 -6.70 -21.68
N TYR A 127 -2.41 -6.32 -20.72
CA TYR A 127 -1.43 -5.25 -20.88
C TYR A 127 -0.08 -5.62 -20.27
N SER A 128 1.01 -5.30 -20.97
CA SER A 128 2.37 -5.48 -20.45
C SER A 128 2.87 -4.16 -19.84
N LEU A 129 3.24 -4.19 -18.55
CA LEU A 129 3.80 -3.02 -17.87
C LEU A 129 5.09 -2.49 -18.53
N GLU A 130 5.80 -3.34 -19.29
CA GLU A 130 6.98 -2.93 -20.04
C GLU A 130 6.68 -1.88 -21.14
N LYS A 131 5.43 -1.82 -21.57
CA LYS A 131 4.97 -0.88 -22.61
C LYS A 131 4.41 0.41 -22.04
N LEU A 132 4.40 0.56 -20.71
CA LEU A 132 3.83 1.72 -20.06
C LEU A 132 4.61 2.98 -20.47
N GLY A 133 3.90 3.90 -21.11
CA GLY A 133 4.44 5.16 -21.58
C GLY A 133 4.42 6.26 -20.51
N ASN A 134 5.05 7.38 -20.87
CA ASN A 134 4.91 8.60 -20.08
C ASN A 134 3.45 9.07 -20.11
N GLN A 135 2.94 9.52 -18.98
CA GLN A 135 1.54 9.94 -18.81
C GLN A 135 0.50 8.81 -18.94
N GLU A 136 0.94 7.56 -18.84
CA GLU A 136 0.08 6.41 -18.74
C GLU A 136 0.11 5.85 -17.32
N VAL A 137 -1.01 5.23 -16.92
CA VAL A 137 -1.14 4.63 -15.60
C VAL A 137 -1.90 3.32 -15.68
N VAL A 138 -1.43 2.36 -14.90
CA VAL A 138 -2.15 1.14 -14.60
C VAL A 138 -2.72 1.25 -13.19
N LEU A 139 -4.02 1.21 -13.05
CA LEU A 139 -4.73 1.30 -11.77
C LEU A 139 -5.04 -0.08 -11.20
N ASP A 140 -5.31 -0.15 -9.91
CA ASP A 140 -5.89 -1.34 -9.29
C ASP A 140 -7.32 -1.57 -9.78
N GLU A 141 -7.74 -2.83 -9.91
CA GLU A 141 -9.07 -3.17 -10.43
C GLU A 141 -10.23 -2.62 -9.59
N SER A 142 -10.01 -2.29 -8.32
CA SER A 142 -11.02 -1.67 -7.46
C SER A 142 -11.50 -0.30 -7.95
N TYR A 143 -10.71 0.36 -8.79
CA TYR A 143 -11.12 1.65 -9.38
C TYR A 143 -12.18 1.50 -10.47
N LYS A 144 -12.38 0.28 -11.04
CA LYS A 144 -13.50 0.01 -11.94
C LYS A 144 -14.85 0.21 -11.26
N GLU A 145 -14.95 -0.24 -10.00
CA GLU A 145 -16.18 -0.07 -9.20
C GLU A 145 -16.45 1.40 -8.87
N LYS A 146 -15.44 2.25 -8.96
CA LYS A 146 -15.52 3.70 -8.79
C LYS A 146 -15.80 4.45 -10.09
N GLY A 147 -16.15 3.75 -11.17
CA GLY A 147 -16.52 4.35 -12.45
C GLY A 147 -15.37 4.76 -13.35
N ILE A 148 -14.14 4.30 -13.07
CA ILE A 148 -12.99 4.56 -13.94
C ILE A 148 -12.85 3.42 -14.95
N ALA A 149 -12.65 3.76 -16.22
CA ALA A 149 -12.49 2.83 -17.33
C ALA A 149 -11.13 3.01 -18.05
N VAL A 150 -10.74 1.98 -18.81
CA VAL A 150 -9.57 2.10 -19.70
C VAL A 150 -9.86 3.16 -20.74
N GLY A 151 -8.91 4.08 -20.98
CA GLY A 151 -9.04 5.23 -21.87
C GLY A 151 -9.47 6.51 -21.16
N ASP A 152 -9.92 6.43 -19.90
CA ASP A 152 -10.24 7.63 -19.13
C ASP A 152 -8.98 8.45 -18.84
N THR A 153 -9.14 9.77 -18.83
CA THR A 153 -8.13 10.71 -18.35
C THR A 153 -8.41 11.03 -16.89
N ILE A 154 -7.40 10.84 -16.07
CA ILE A 154 -7.43 11.17 -14.64
C ILE A 154 -6.36 12.22 -14.35
N GLN A 155 -6.64 13.13 -13.43
CA GLN A 155 -5.68 14.11 -12.97
C GLN A 155 -5.16 13.74 -11.59
N ASP A 156 -3.84 13.73 -11.45
CA ASP A 156 -3.19 13.65 -10.15
C ASP A 156 -3.25 15.01 -9.46
N LYS A 157 -3.84 15.05 -8.27
CA LYS A 157 -4.04 16.32 -7.53
C LYS A 157 -2.74 16.91 -7.01
N ALA A 158 -1.74 16.09 -6.72
CA ALA A 158 -0.46 16.55 -6.19
C ALA A 158 0.42 17.17 -7.30
N SER A 159 0.61 16.47 -8.41
CA SER A 159 1.42 16.96 -9.54
C SER A 159 0.65 17.82 -10.53
N LYS A 160 -0.69 17.74 -10.52
CA LYS A 160 -1.61 18.31 -11.52
C LYS A 160 -1.40 17.74 -12.94
N GLU A 161 -0.68 16.64 -13.06
CA GLU A 161 -0.49 15.95 -14.32
C GLU A 161 -1.73 15.14 -14.69
N SER A 162 -2.03 15.11 -15.98
CA SER A 162 -3.09 14.26 -16.52
C SER A 162 -2.47 12.94 -16.97
N LEU A 163 -3.08 11.84 -16.53
CA LEU A 163 -2.65 10.48 -16.82
C LEU A 163 -3.78 9.73 -17.54
N THR A 164 -3.43 8.94 -18.53
CA THR A 164 -4.38 8.08 -19.24
C THR A 164 -4.37 6.69 -18.64
N VAL A 165 -5.53 6.18 -18.29
CA VAL A 165 -5.69 4.80 -17.77
C VAL A 165 -5.56 3.82 -18.93
N VAL A 166 -4.52 3.00 -18.94
CA VAL A 166 -4.28 2.03 -20.02
C VAL A 166 -4.64 0.60 -19.65
N ALA A 167 -4.62 0.26 -18.37
CA ALA A 167 -4.99 -1.07 -17.89
C ALA A 167 -5.35 -1.06 -16.41
N PHE A 168 -5.84 -2.21 -15.94
CA PHE A 168 -6.04 -2.48 -14.53
C PHE A 168 -5.20 -3.67 -14.09
N ALA A 169 -4.63 -3.56 -12.89
CA ALA A 169 -3.87 -4.62 -12.24
C ALA A 169 -4.75 -5.33 -11.20
N LYS A 170 -4.66 -6.65 -11.15
CA LYS A 170 -5.27 -7.45 -10.09
C LYS A 170 -4.39 -7.46 -8.85
N ASN A 171 -5.02 -7.48 -7.69
CA ASN A 171 -4.32 -7.59 -6.40
C ASN A 171 -3.30 -6.47 -6.13
N ALA A 172 -3.40 -5.32 -6.81
CA ALA A 172 -2.51 -4.19 -6.62
C ALA A 172 -2.82 -3.39 -5.33
N LYS A 173 -3.92 -3.71 -4.62
CA LYS A 173 -4.33 -3.11 -3.34
C LYS A 173 -4.31 -1.59 -3.34
N SER A 174 -4.96 -1.00 -4.33
CA SER A 174 -5.03 0.46 -4.55
C SER A 174 -3.69 1.11 -4.92
N VAL A 175 -2.70 0.32 -5.29
CA VAL A 175 -1.44 0.80 -5.87
C VAL A 175 -1.63 1.00 -7.37
N SER A 176 -1.10 2.09 -7.87
CA SER A 176 -1.11 2.43 -9.29
C SER A 176 0.32 2.53 -9.80
N TYR A 177 0.57 1.97 -10.98
CA TYR A 177 1.90 1.93 -11.57
C TYR A 177 2.02 2.99 -12.65
N THR A 178 3.08 3.79 -12.59
CA THR A 178 3.42 4.78 -13.60
C THR A 178 4.92 4.78 -13.87
N HIS A 179 5.32 5.38 -14.98
CA HIS A 179 6.74 5.52 -15.31
C HIS A 179 7.37 6.67 -14.52
N LEU A 180 8.57 6.43 -13.97
CA LEU A 180 9.33 7.48 -13.29
C LEU A 180 9.79 8.51 -14.31
N ARG A 181 9.38 9.76 -14.14
CA ARG A 181 9.88 10.86 -14.96
C ARG A 181 11.20 11.34 -14.37
N ALA A 182 12.27 11.24 -15.14
CA ALA A 182 13.52 11.92 -14.79
C ALA A 182 13.30 13.44 -14.87
N HIS A 183 13.40 14.13 -13.76
CA HIS A 183 13.48 15.59 -13.69
C HIS A 183 14.92 16.02 -13.44
#